data_ffea98f549f292d403ddede474c47edd
#
_entry.id   ffea98f549f292d403ddede474c47edd
#
_cell.length_a   1.000
_cell.length_b   1.000
_cell.length_c   1.000
_cell.angle_alpha   90.00
_cell.angle_beta   90.00
_cell.angle_gamma   90.00
#
_symmetry.space_group_name_H-M   'P 1'
#
loop_
_entity.id
_entity.type
_entity.pdbx_description
1 polymer ?
#
loop_
_entity_poly.entity_id
_entity_poly.type
_entity_poly.pdbx_seq_one_letter_code
_entity_poly.pdbx_strand_id
1 'polypeptide(L)'
;NKMQGSGIVLSADGLIATNYHVIKGAATAQFVFADGTIYQGTTTVVGLDTSADIALLRIEKTDLSAATPAFSYKVGDAVTSIGSPGGARNTVSTGTINGYDTDVISTSAVIAPGSSGGALFNSTGEVIGMTSFFGDSHYFSIPIAQVLQVPQKLSLPLSAMQGYTYTPSAPQNLRARLAQDGYAYVSWAPVYGADHYYV
;
A
#
# COMPACT_ATOMS: atom_id res chain seq x y z
N ASN A 1 -9.99 5.91 -18.48
CA ASN A 1 -8.59 6.07 -18.09
C ASN A 1 -8.07 4.70 -17.66
N LYS A 2 -6.91 4.28 -18.16
CA LYS A 2 -6.20 3.11 -17.64
C LYS A 2 -5.25 3.59 -16.55
N MET A 3 -5.42 3.06 -15.35
CA MET A 3 -4.44 3.20 -14.28
C MET A 3 -3.54 1.98 -14.26
N GLN A 4 -2.33 2.16 -13.79
CA GLN A 4 -1.35 1.09 -13.67
C GLN A 4 -0.73 1.12 -12.29
N GLY A 5 -0.47 -0.05 -11.75
CA GLY A 5 0.17 -0.25 -10.46
C GLY A 5 0.80 -1.63 -10.39
N SER A 6 1.27 -1.97 -9.23
CA SER A 6 1.85 -3.26 -8.88
C SER A 6 1.04 -3.92 -7.77
N GLY A 7 1.36 -5.16 -7.46
CA GLY A 7 0.72 -5.88 -6.35
C GLY A 7 1.64 -6.95 -5.77
N ILE A 8 1.32 -7.37 -4.56
CA ILE A 8 2.01 -8.45 -3.84
C ILE A 8 1.07 -9.63 -3.70
N VAL A 9 1.45 -10.79 -4.17
CA VAL A 9 0.71 -12.03 -3.92
C VAL A 9 0.94 -12.43 -2.45
N LEU A 10 -0.12 -12.42 -1.65
CA LEU A 10 -0.07 -12.75 -0.23
C LEU A 10 -0.41 -14.21 0.06
N SER A 11 -1.14 -14.89 -0.85
CA SER A 11 -1.45 -16.30 -0.68
C SER A 11 -1.57 -17.03 -2.02
N ALA A 12 -1.33 -18.33 -2.00
CA ALA A 12 -1.39 -19.18 -3.18
C ALA A 12 -2.80 -19.28 -3.79
N ASP A 13 -3.84 -18.97 -3.03
CA ASP A 13 -5.26 -19.02 -3.41
C ASP A 13 -5.81 -17.67 -3.92
N GLY A 14 -4.94 -16.73 -4.28
CA GLY A 14 -5.33 -15.52 -4.99
C GLY A 14 -5.56 -14.27 -4.14
N LEU A 15 -5.06 -14.21 -2.90
CA LEU A 15 -5.05 -12.96 -2.14
C LEU A 15 -3.89 -12.06 -2.61
N ILE A 16 -4.21 -10.83 -3.00
CA ILE A 16 -3.25 -9.85 -3.53
C ILE A 16 -3.42 -8.54 -2.76
N ALA A 17 -2.31 -7.95 -2.33
CA ALA A 17 -2.28 -6.59 -1.82
C ALA A 17 -1.84 -5.60 -2.89
N THR A 18 -2.42 -4.40 -2.85
CA THR A 18 -2.02 -3.23 -3.63
C THR A 18 -2.40 -1.96 -2.89
N ASN A 19 -2.02 -0.80 -3.39
CA ASN A 19 -2.51 0.46 -2.83
C ASN A 19 -3.98 0.72 -3.20
N TYR A 20 -4.71 1.38 -2.30
CA TYR A 20 -6.08 1.81 -2.57
C TYR A 20 -6.16 2.75 -3.79
N HIS A 21 -5.24 3.72 -3.89
CA HIS A 21 -5.24 4.66 -5.01
C HIS A 21 -5.06 3.97 -6.37
N VAL A 22 -4.43 2.79 -6.45
CA VAL A 22 -4.27 2.01 -7.69
C VAL A 22 -5.61 1.47 -8.19
N ILE A 23 -6.53 1.12 -7.28
CA ILE A 23 -7.85 0.56 -7.63
C ILE A 23 -8.99 1.57 -7.58
N LYS A 24 -8.72 2.78 -7.07
CA LYS A 24 -9.74 3.84 -6.97
C LYS A 24 -10.29 4.17 -8.35
N GLY A 25 -11.61 4.06 -8.52
CA GLY A 25 -12.29 4.30 -9.79
C GLY A 25 -12.17 3.15 -10.80
N ALA A 26 -11.55 2.03 -10.46
CA ALA A 26 -11.43 0.89 -11.34
C ALA A 26 -12.76 0.14 -11.49
N ALA A 27 -13.10 -0.25 -12.72
CA ALA A 27 -14.21 -1.16 -13.00
C ALA A 27 -13.75 -2.61 -13.16
N THR A 28 -12.57 -2.77 -13.76
CA THR A 28 -11.95 -4.07 -14.06
C THR A 28 -10.45 -4.00 -13.82
N ALA A 29 -9.82 -5.13 -13.64
CA ALA A 29 -8.37 -5.24 -13.53
C ALA A 29 -7.84 -6.36 -14.43
N GLN A 30 -6.61 -6.17 -14.89
CA GLN A 30 -5.79 -7.20 -15.50
C GLN A 30 -4.56 -7.39 -14.62
N PHE A 31 -4.30 -8.62 -14.24
CA PHE A 31 -3.10 -9.00 -13.48
C PHE A 31 -2.12 -9.67 -14.42
N VAL A 32 -0.89 -9.20 -14.43
CA VAL A 32 0.22 -9.82 -15.16
C VAL A 32 1.23 -10.28 -14.13
N PHE A 33 1.38 -11.59 -13.98
CA PHE A 33 2.26 -12.20 -13.00
C PHE A 33 3.73 -12.17 -13.46
N ALA A 34 4.64 -12.46 -12.53
CA ALA A 34 6.08 -12.43 -12.79
C ALA A 34 6.51 -13.39 -13.91
N ASP A 35 5.84 -14.52 -14.03
CA ASP A 35 6.05 -15.52 -15.10
C ASP A 35 5.45 -15.11 -16.48
N GLY A 36 4.78 -13.96 -16.53
CA GLY A 36 4.11 -13.44 -17.73
C GLY A 36 2.69 -13.95 -17.93
N THR A 37 2.17 -14.82 -17.06
CA THR A 37 0.75 -15.23 -17.16
C THR A 37 -0.18 -14.07 -16.89
N ILE A 38 -1.34 -14.05 -17.54
CA ILE A 38 -2.33 -13.00 -17.48
C ILE A 38 -3.62 -13.54 -16.88
N TYR A 39 -4.18 -12.79 -15.93
CA TYR A 39 -5.50 -13.05 -15.39
C TYR A 39 -6.41 -11.83 -15.59
N GLN A 40 -7.62 -12.06 -16.09
CA GLN A 40 -8.65 -11.04 -16.36
C GLN A 40 -10.03 -11.48 -15.86
N GLY A 41 -10.07 -12.39 -14.89
CA GLY A 41 -11.31 -12.89 -14.31
C GLY A 41 -11.88 -11.99 -13.21
N THR A 42 -12.79 -12.58 -12.45
CA THR A 42 -13.44 -11.95 -11.31
C THR A 42 -12.42 -11.43 -10.31
N THR A 43 -12.60 -10.18 -9.90
CA THR A 43 -11.78 -9.54 -8.87
C THR A 43 -12.70 -8.99 -7.79
N THR A 44 -12.51 -9.44 -6.57
CA THR A 44 -13.27 -9.03 -5.39
C THR A 44 -12.39 -8.23 -4.45
N VAL A 45 -12.84 -7.07 -4.01
CA VAL A 45 -12.20 -6.32 -2.92
C VAL A 45 -12.64 -6.94 -1.61
N VAL A 46 -11.69 -7.53 -0.88
CA VAL A 46 -11.97 -8.25 0.37
C VAL A 46 -11.54 -7.46 1.61
N GLY A 47 -10.69 -6.45 1.46
CA GLY A 47 -10.28 -5.57 2.53
C GLY A 47 -9.86 -4.20 2.00
N LEU A 48 -10.12 -3.16 2.77
CA LEU A 48 -9.71 -1.79 2.47
C LEU A 48 -9.30 -1.09 3.77
N ASP A 49 -8.18 -0.39 3.70
CA ASP A 49 -7.83 0.70 4.59
C ASP A 49 -7.45 1.91 3.72
N THR A 50 -8.41 2.81 3.54
CA THR A 50 -8.23 3.98 2.69
C THR A 50 -7.34 5.04 3.35
N SER A 51 -7.22 5.03 4.69
CA SER A 51 -6.35 5.93 5.43
C SER A 51 -4.88 5.52 5.33
N ALA A 52 -4.62 4.21 5.32
CA ALA A 52 -3.28 3.66 5.11
C ALA A 52 -2.96 3.37 3.64
N ASP A 53 -3.88 3.71 2.72
CA ASP A 53 -3.73 3.46 1.28
C ASP A 53 -3.53 1.97 0.94
N ILE A 54 -4.27 1.06 1.60
CA ILE A 54 -4.17 -0.38 1.41
C ILE A 54 -5.46 -0.95 0.83
N ALA A 55 -5.33 -1.84 -0.15
CA ALA A 55 -6.42 -2.66 -0.68
C ALA A 55 -6.01 -4.13 -0.77
N LEU A 56 -6.90 -5.00 -0.32
CA LEU A 56 -6.78 -6.45 -0.46
C LEU A 56 -7.79 -6.94 -1.51
N LEU A 57 -7.27 -7.64 -2.50
CA LEU A 57 -8.04 -8.19 -3.62
C LEU A 57 -8.01 -9.70 -3.58
N ARG A 58 -9.12 -10.33 -3.92
CA ARG A 58 -9.23 -11.76 -4.16
C ARG A 58 -9.50 -12.01 -5.65
N ILE A 59 -8.73 -12.90 -6.25
CA ILE A 59 -8.93 -13.40 -7.60
C ILE A 59 -9.13 -14.91 -7.58
N GLU A 60 -9.83 -15.43 -8.58
CA GLU A 60 -10.07 -16.89 -8.74
C GLU A 60 -8.90 -17.55 -9.49
N LYS A 61 -7.72 -17.50 -8.88
CA LYS A 61 -6.51 -18.15 -9.41
C LYS A 61 -5.75 -18.80 -8.26
N THR A 62 -5.40 -20.06 -8.43
CA THR A 62 -4.65 -20.87 -7.47
C THR A 62 -3.21 -21.07 -7.92
N ASP A 63 -2.44 -21.73 -7.09
CA ASP A 63 -1.03 -22.10 -7.35
C ASP A 63 -0.11 -20.90 -7.60
N LEU A 64 -0.44 -19.76 -6.97
CA LEU A 64 0.38 -18.57 -7.00
C LEU A 64 1.56 -18.68 -6.02
N SER A 65 2.71 -18.14 -6.43
CA SER A 65 3.85 -18.00 -5.53
C SER A 65 3.61 -16.81 -4.59
N ALA A 66 3.28 -17.10 -3.34
CA ALA A 66 3.06 -16.09 -2.32
C ALA A 66 4.40 -15.55 -1.77
N ALA A 67 4.45 -14.26 -1.49
CA ALA A 67 5.58 -13.64 -0.81
C ALA A 67 5.60 -14.05 0.66
N THR A 68 6.79 -14.32 1.20
CA THR A 68 6.98 -14.60 2.63
C THR A 68 7.17 -13.27 3.38
N PRO A 69 6.35 -12.93 4.37
CA PRO A 69 6.50 -11.69 5.12
C PRO A 69 7.59 -11.78 6.18
N ALA A 70 8.30 -10.66 6.41
CA ALA A 70 9.18 -10.47 7.56
C ALA A 70 8.87 -9.14 8.25
N PHE A 71 9.07 -9.11 9.58
CA PHE A 71 8.65 -7.99 10.43
C PHE A 71 9.82 -7.31 11.16
N SER A 72 11.03 -7.76 10.93
CA SER A 72 12.23 -7.22 11.56
C SER A 72 13.15 -6.60 10.52
N TYR A 73 13.48 -5.35 10.72
CA TYR A 73 14.41 -4.57 9.90
C TYR A 73 14.95 -3.38 10.70
N LYS A 74 16.03 -2.79 10.24
CA LYS A 74 16.66 -1.61 10.88
C LYS A 74 17.23 -0.66 9.82
N VAL A 75 17.51 0.57 10.22
CA VAL A 75 18.22 1.55 9.39
C VAL A 75 19.55 0.98 8.92
N GLY A 76 19.84 1.16 7.63
CA GLY A 76 21.02 0.65 6.96
C GLY A 76 20.87 -0.75 6.34
N ASP A 77 19.80 -1.49 6.64
CA ASP A 77 19.55 -2.78 5.99
C ASP A 77 19.37 -2.61 4.48
N ALA A 78 19.99 -3.52 3.72
CA ALA A 78 19.82 -3.56 2.27
C ALA A 78 18.41 -4.01 1.90
N VAL A 79 17.81 -3.32 0.94
CA VAL A 79 16.45 -3.61 0.45
C VAL A 79 16.41 -3.63 -1.07
N THR A 80 15.41 -4.35 -1.58
CA THR A 80 15.10 -4.43 -3.01
C THR A 80 13.62 -4.13 -3.22
N SER A 81 13.32 -3.10 -3.99
CA SER A 81 11.96 -2.80 -4.46
C SER A 81 11.74 -3.46 -5.81
N ILE A 82 10.59 -4.14 -5.96
CA ILE A 82 10.16 -4.73 -7.24
C ILE A 82 8.77 -4.20 -7.56
N GLY A 83 8.63 -3.61 -8.76
CA GLY A 83 7.39 -3.04 -9.25
C GLY A 83 7.37 -2.93 -10.77
N SER A 84 6.40 -2.19 -11.30
CA SER A 84 6.21 -2.06 -12.76
C SER A 84 6.08 -0.60 -13.21
N PRO A 85 7.14 0.23 -12.98
CA PRO A 85 7.10 1.64 -13.34
C PRO A 85 6.89 1.80 -14.85
N GLY A 86 5.94 2.67 -15.23
CA GLY A 86 5.64 2.98 -16.64
C GLY A 86 5.26 1.76 -17.50
N GLY A 87 4.91 0.62 -16.89
CA GLY A 87 4.63 -0.63 -17.59
C GLY A 87 5.83 -1.58 -17.77
N ALA A 88 7.01 -1.15 -17.39
CA ALA A 88 8.19 -2.00 -17.37
C ALA A 88 8.06 -3.02 -16.22
N ARG A 89 7.68 -4.26 -16.56
CA ARG A 89 7.43 -5.33 -15.59
C ARG A 89 8.68 -5.72 -14.84
N ASN A 90 8.50 -6.07 -13.56
CA ASN A 90 9.56 -6.63 -12.71
C ASN A 90 10.81 -5.74 -12.65
N THR A 91 10.61 -4.42 -12.66
CA THR A 91 11.73 -3.49 -12.48
C THR A 91 12.25 -3.60 -11.06
N VAL A 92 13.54 -3.85 -10.96
CA VAL A 92 14.25 -4.02 -9.69
C VAL A 92 15.00 -2.74 -9.37
N SER A 93 14.85 -2.24 -8.15
CA SER A 93 15.64 -1.15 -7.60
C SER A 93 16.17 -1.54 -6.24
N THR A 94 17.44 -1.29 -5.99
CA THR A 94 18.09 -1.61 -4.72
C THR A 94 18.43 -0.34 -3.94
N GLY A 95 18.49 -0.47 -2.63
CA GLY A 95 18.82 0.64 -1.74
C GLY A 95 19.00 0.16 -0.31
N THR A 96 18.85 1.09 0.62
CA THR A 96 18.91 0.82 2.06
C THR A 96 17.74 1.49 2.77
N ILE A 97 17.39 1.00 3.95
CA ILE A 97 16.44 1.66 4.84
C ILE A 97 17.10 2.90 5.43
N ASN A 98 16.48 4.07 5.22
CA ASN A 98 16.95 5.35 5.74
C ASN A 98 16.30 5.71 7.08
N GLY A 99 15.08 5.22 7.31
CA GLY A 99 14.29 5.43 8.52
C GLY A 99 12.99 4.64 8.46
N TYR A 100 12.33 4.50 9.60
CA TYR A 100 11.02 3.86 9.68
C TYR A 100 10.30 4.25 10.97
N ASP A 101 8.97 4.13 10.93
CA ASP A 101 8.10 4.17 12.09
C ASP A 101 7.01 3.09 11.97
N THR A 102 5.91 3.22 12.69
CA THR A 102 4.79 2.28 12.64
C THR A 102 4.06 2.27 11.29
N ASP A 103 4.11 3.38 10.55
CA ASP A 103 3.27 3.64 9.39
C ASP A 103 4.05 3.63 8.08
N VAL A 104 5.37 3.83 8.14
CA VAL A 104 6.18 3.98 6.93
C VAL A 104 7.60 3.44 7.08
N ILE A 105 8.13 2.89 5.99
CA ILE A 105 9.55 2.58 5.79
C ILE A 105 10.07 3.52 4.70
N SER A 106 11.06 4.34 5.05
CA SER A 106 11.77 5.22 4.11
C SER A 106 13.03 4.54 3.60
N THR A 107 13.22 4.56 2.28
CA THR A 107 14.37 3.89 1.64
C THR A 107 15.03 4.76 0.58
N SER A 108 16.23 4.37 0.16
CA SER A 108 16.89 4.91 -1.03
C SER A 108 16.60 4.09 -2.30
N ALA A 109 15.88 2.98 -2.21
CA ALA A 109 15.46 2.18 -3.36
C ALA A 109 14.44 2.97 -4.21
N VAL A 110 14.84 3.36 -5.41
CA VAL A 110 14.06 4.26 -6.27
C VAL A 110 12.75 3.59 -6.72
N ILE A 111 11.64 4.30 -6.55
CA ILE A 111 10.35 3.92 -7.11
C ILE A 111 9.82 5.03 -8.02
N ALA A 112 8.96 4.69 -8.97
CA ALA A 112 8.36 5.61 -9.91
C ALA A 112 6.88 5.25 -10.14
N PRO A 113 6.08 6.13 -10.77
CA PRO A 113 4.67 5.86 -11.07
C PRO A 113 4.47 4.51 -11.74
N GLY A 114 3.62 3.66 -11.16
CA GLY A 114 3.41 2.25 -11.52
C GLY A 114 4.08 1.26 -10.57
N SER A 115 5.03 1.68 -9.73
CA SER A 115 5.60 0.85 -8.65
C SER A 115 4.65 0.72 -7.45
N SER A 116 3.70 1.65 -7.28
CA SER A 116 2.71 1.63 -6.19
C SER A 116 2.04 0.26 -6.06
N GLY A 117 2.00 -0.29 -4.86
CA GLY A 117 1.53 -1.64 -4.56
C GLY A 117 2.57 -2.74 -4.71
N GLY A 118 3.76 -2.45 -5.24
CA GLY A 118 4.86 -3.40 -5.39
C GLY A 118 5.50 -3.79 -4.06
N ALA A 119 6.36 -4.79 -4.10
CA ALA A 119 6.99 -5.33 -2.90
C ALA A 119 8.34 -4.64 -2.60
N LEU A 120 8.56 -4.38 -1.31
CA LEU A 120 9.88 -4.07 -0.75
C LEU A 120 10.39 -5.31 -0.02
N PHE A 121 11.51 -5.86 -0.47
CA PHE A 121 12.13 -7.06 0.07
C PHE A 121 13.37 -6.72 0.91
N ASN A 122 13.63 -7.53 1.92
CA ASN A 122 14.91 -7.57 2.63
C ASN A 122 15.96 -8.35 1.83
N SER A 123 17.17 -8.47 2.37
CA SER A 123 18.30 -9.18 1.74
C SER A 123 18.11 -10.71 1.63
N THR A 124 17.16 -11.28 2.35
CA THR A 124 16.81 -12.71 2.32
C THR A 124 15.63 -13.02 1.39
N GLY A 125 15.08 -11.99 0.69
CA GLY A 125 13.96 -12.14 -0.24
C GLY A 125 12.60 -12.23 0.42
N GLU A 126 12.49 -11.80 1.68
CA GLU A 126 11.22 -11.72 2.39
C GLU A 126 10.64 -10.32 2.26
N VAL A 127 9.31 -10.21 2.11
CA VAL A 127 8.63 -8.91 1.97
C VAL A 127 8.50 -8.23 3.33
N ILE A 128 9.01 -7.00 3.42
CA ILE A 128 8.94 -6.15 4.61
C ILE A 128 7.98 -4.97 4.45
N GLY A 129 7.63 -4.61 3.21
CA GLY A 129 6.74 -3.49 2.94
C GLY A 129 6.12 -3.53 1.55
N MET A 130 5.09 -2.69 1.37
CA MET A 130 4.42 -2.43 0.09
C MET A 130 4.76 -1.01 -0.36
N THR A 131 5.37 -0.84 -1.54
CA THR A 131 5.74 0.46 -2.07
C THR A 131 4.50 1.32 -2.31
N SER A 132 4.56 2.61 -1.95
CA SER A 132 3.40 3.50 -2.06
C SER A 132 3.73 4.81 -2.75
N PHE A 133 4.49 5.69 -2.16
CA PHE A 133 4.71 7.04 -2.69
C PHE A 133 6.18 7.46 -2.58
N PHE A 134 6.50 8.58 -3.23
CA PHE A 134 7.81 9.21 -3.18
C PHE A 134 7.65 10.74 -3.05
N GLY A 135 8.62 11.38 -2.44
CA GLY A 135 8.68 12.84 -2.28
C GLY A 135 10.04 13.26 -1.72
N ASP A 136 10.51 14.44 -2.09
CA ASP A 136 11.76 15.05 -1.60
C ASP A 136 12.97 14.10 -1.59
N SER A 137 13.15 13.34 -2.68
CA SER A 137 14.23 12.34 -2.85
C SER A 137 14.16 11.15 -1.88
N HIS A 138 13.00 10.91 -1.27
CA HIS A 138 12.74 9.75 -0.42
C HIS A 138 11.66 8.87 -1.06
N TYR A 139 11.77 7.56 -0.83
CA TYR A 139 10.85 6.54 -1.33
C TYR A 139 10.26 5.80 -0.15
N PHE A 140 8.94 5.67 -0.14
CA PHE A 140 8.20 5.23 1.02
C PHE A 140 7.42 3.95 0.73
N SER A 141 7.42 3.06 1.71
CA SER A 141 6.66 1.81 1.69
C SER A 141 5.86 1.67 2.98
N ILE A 142 4.66 1.11 2.85
CA ILE A 142 3.80 0.75 3.98
C ILE A 142 4.36 -0.55 4.57
N PRO A 143 4.62 -0.65 5.88
CA PRO A 143 5.08 -1.88 6.50
C PRO A 143 4.15 -3.06 6.22
N ILE A 144 4.71 -4.23 5.89
CA ILE A 144 3.91 -5.41 5.57
C ILE A 144 3.00 -5.83 6.73
N ALA A 145 3.40 -5.54 7.97
CA ALA A 145 2.58 -5.78 9.15
C ALA A 145 1.23 -5.06 9.09
N GLN A 146 1.20 -3.80 8.63
CA GLN A 146 -0.05 -3.06 8.44
C GLN A 146 -0.91 -3.67 7.33
N VAL A 147 -0.29 -4.04 6.21
CA VAL A 147 -1.00 -4.67 5.08
C VAL A 147 -1.74 -5.93 5.54
N LEU A 148 -1.07 -6.76 6.35
CA LEU A 148 -1.63 -8.02 6.85
C LEU A 148 -2.67 -7.82 7.97
N GLN A 149 -2.72 -6.66 8.61
CA GLN A 149 -3.73 -6.32 9.63
C GLN A 149 -5.06 -5.86 9.04
N VAL A 150 -5.13 -5.53 7.76
CA VAL A 150 -6.38 -5.09 7.11
C VAL A 150 -7.41 -6.22 7.16
N PRO A 151 -8.59 -6.00 7.78
CA PRO A 151 -9.60 -7.05 7.92
C PRO A 151 -10.17 -7.46 6.56
N GLN A 152 -10.20 -8.75 6.28
CA GLN A 152 -10.84 -9.33 5.09
C GLN A 152 -12.34 -9.56 5.35
N LYS A 153 -13.10 -8.49 5.52
CA LYS A 153 -14.55 -8.53 5.84
C LYS A 153 -15.44 -8.02 4.70
N LEU A 154 -14.82 -7.57 3.61
CA LEU A 154 -15.54 -7.07 2.44
C LEU A 154 -15.74 -8.20 1.42
N SER A 155 -16.75 -8.03 0.59
CA SER A 155 -17.01 -8.85 -0.60
C SER A 155 -17.62 -7.94 -1.67
N LEU A 156 -16.83 -6.99 -2.16
CA LEU A 156 -17.28 -6.01 -3.14
C LEU A 156 -16.67 -6.33 -4.51
N PRO A 157 -17.45 -6.30 -5.60
CA PRO A 157 -16.87 -6.39 -6.93
C PRO A 157 -15.94 -5.19 -7.15
N LEU A 158 -14.86 -5.35 -7.90
CA LEU A 158 -13.94 -4.25 -8.18
C LEU A 158 -14.64 -3.03 -8.79
N SER A 159 -15.69 -3.23 -9.57
CA SER A 159 -16.51 -2.15 -10.14
C SER A 159 -17.16 -1.23 -9.11
N ALA A 160 -17.34 -1.68 -7.87
CA ALA A 160 -17.83 -0.82 -6.80
C ALA A 160 -16.86 0.34 -6.50
N MET A 161 -15.57 0.21 -6.87
CA MET A 161 -14.58 1.26 -6.68
C MET A 161 -14.82 2.50 -7.57
N GLN A 162 -15.63 2.40 -8.62
CA GLN A 162 -15.96 3.54 -9.50
C GLN A 162 -16.75 4.63 -8.78
N GLY A 163 -17.61 4.26 -7.84
CA GLY A 163 -18.40 5.19 -7.04
C GLY A 163 -18.01 5.19 -5.55
N TYR A 164 -16.93 4.52 -5.20
CA TYR A 164 -16.50 4.45 -3.81
C TYR A 164 -16.02 5.81 -3.34
N THR A 165 -16.81 6.45 -2.50
CA THR A 165 -16.45 7.70 -1.84
C THR A 165 -15.93 7.38 -0.46
N TYR A 166 -14.64 7.66 -0.25
CA TYR A 166 -14.09 7.62 1.07
C TYR A 166 -14.70 8.76 1.90
N THR A 167 -15.35 8.41 2.98
CA THR A 167 -15.66 9.37 4.04
C THR A 167 -14.54 9.28 5.05
N PRO A 168 -13.70 10.31 5.22
CA PRO A 168 -12.63 10.28 6.21
C PRO A 168 -13.20 9.91 7.57
N SER A 169 -12.55 8.99 8.27
CA SER A 169 -12.91 8.72 9.67
C SER A 169 -12.69 9.96 10.52
N ALA A 170 -13.43 10.08 11.61
CA ALA A 170 -13.14 11.14 12.57
C ALA A 170 -11.67 11.05 13.01
N PRO A 171 -10.97 12.20 13.20
CA PRO A 171 -9.61 12.21 13.68
C PRO A 171 -9.48 11.40 14.98
N GLN A 172 -8.46 10.55 15.04
CA GLN A 172 -8.15 9.77 16.23
C GLN A 172 -7.14 10.51 17.11
N ASN A 173 -7.08 10.11 18.38
CA ASN A 173 -6.15 10.70 19.34
C ASN A 173 -6.27 12.22 19.50
N LEU A 174 -7.52 12.74 19.38
CA LEU A 174 -7.81 14.14 19.62
C LEU A 174 -7.38 14.54 21.04
N ARG A 175 -6.53 15.53 21.12
CA ARG A 175 -6.07 16.13 22.40
C ARG A 175 -6.25 17.62 22.33
N ALA A 176 -6.75 18.21 23.42
CA ALA A 176 -6.81 19.65 23.59
C ALA A 176 -6.12 20.01 24.89
N ARG A 177 -5.34 21.10 24.89
CA ARG A 177 -4.76 21.66 26.06
C ARG A 177 -4.90 23.19 26.03
N LEU A 178 -5.19 23.81 27.17
CA LEU A 178 -5.09 25.22 27.35
C LEU A 178 -3.63 25.55 27.76
N ALA A 179 -2.96 26.41 27.03
CA ALA A 179 -1.62 26.86 27.37
C ALA A 179 -1.66 28.11 28.24
N GLN A 180 -0.54 28.42 28.88
CA GLN A 180 -0.41 29.62 29.77
C GLN A 180 -0.54 30.96 29.02
N ASP A 181 -0.37 30.93 27.69
CA ASP A 181 -0.57 32.07 26.78
C ASP A 181 -2.05 32.38 26.50
N GLY A 182 -2.97 31.58 27.05
CA GLY A 182 -4.41 31.74 26.89
C GLY A 182 -4.98 31.08 25.62
N TYR A 183 -4.14 30.40 24.79
CA TYR A 183 -4.59 29.73 23.62
C TYR A 183 -4.90 28.25 23.89
N ALA A 184 -5.92 27.74 23.21
CA ALA A 184 -6.21 26.31 23.19
C ALA A 184 -5.48 25.64 22.01
N TYR A 185 -4.61 24.72 22.32
CA TYR A 185 -3.93 23.90 21.31
C TYR A 185 -4.67 22.58 21.14
N VAL A 186 -5.07 22.28 19.90
CA VAL A 186 -5.74 21.03 19.55
C VAL A 186 -4.83 20.27 18.59
N SER A 187 -4.63 18.99 18.88
CA SER A 187 -3.83 18.09 18.05
C SER A 187 -4.56 16.77 17.86
N TRP A 188 -4.35 16.13 16.71
CA TRP A 188 -4.90 14.83 16.37
C TRP A 188 -3.97 14.08 15.41
N ALA A 189 -4.21 12.77 15.26
CA ALA A 189 -3.54 12.01 14.24
C ALA A 189 -4.04 12.44 12.84
N PRO A 190 -3.15 12.65 11.85
CA PRO A 190 -3.55 12.96 10.48
C PRO A 190 -4.54 11.92 9.95
N VAL A 191 -5.51 12.37 9.16
CA VAL A 191 -6.45 11.51 8.46
C VAL A 191 -6.13 11.57 6.98
N TYR A 192 -5.77 10.44 6.40
CA TYR A 192 -5.45 10.35 4.98
C TYR A 192 -6.65 10.82 4.13
N GLY A 193 -6.37 11.60 3.10
CA GLY A 193 -7.37 12.14 2.19
C GLY A 193 -8.22 13.28 2.75
N ALA A 194 -7.91 13.79 3.96
CA ALA A 194 -8.52 15.02 4.46
C ALA A 194 -7.75 16.24 3.93
N ASP A 195 -8.46 17.09 3.17
CA ASP A 195 -7.89 18.33 2.65
C ASP A 195 -7.84 19.42 3.73
N HIS A 196 -8.73 19.35 4.72
CA HIS A 196 -8.85 20.32 5.82
C HIS A 196 -9.62 19.73 6.99
N TYR A 197 -9.48 20.37 8.13
CA TYR A 197 -10.19 20.04 9.37
C TYR A 197 -10.96 21.26 9.84
N TYR A 198 -12.21 21.04 10.27
CA TYR A 198 -12.98 22.06 10.97
C TYR A 198 -12.86 21.83 12.48
N VAL A 199 -12.42 22.87 13.22
CA VAL A 199 -12.24 22.87 14.67
C VAL A 199 -13.17 23.89 15.30
#